data_c0bfd8316c22b8aa2a5cc4810721021f
#
_entry.id   c0bfd8316c22b8aa2a5cc4810721021f
#
_cell.length_a   1.000
_cell.length_b   1.000
_cell.length_c   1.000
_cell.angle_alpha   90.00
_cell.angle_beta   90.00
_cell.angle_gamma   90.00
#
_symmetry.space_group_name_H-M   'P 1'
#
loop_
_entity.id
_entity.type
_entity.pdbx_description
1 polymer ?
#
loop_
_entity_poly.entity_id
_entity_poly.type
_entity_poly.pdbx_seq_one_letter_code
_entity_poly.pdbx_strand_id
1 'polypeptide(L)'
;MIIRKNESDHRSPYALYVLGSLPDENVKSAAIVGARNCTSYGEQMALQYGKCLGHAGVQVISGMARGIDGAGQRGALNGDGTTFAVLGCGVDVCYPRENIGLYMDIQKKGGNHIGISTRNEPLARNFPMRNRIISGLAEWILVIEAKEKSGSLITADFALDQGKDVYALPGPVTSALSQGCHETDPAGSGNTDHTGRTDG
;
A
#
# COMPACT_ATOMS: atom_id res chain seq x y z
N MET A 1 -13.63 -6.38 -15.92
CA MET A 1 -13.42 -7.71 -15.35
C MET A 1 -13.89 -7.67 -13.91
N ILE A 2 -14.69 -8.65 -13.48
CA ILE A 2 -15.29 -8.69 -12.13
C ILE A 2 -14.32 -9.51 -11.28
N ILE A 3 -13.73 -8.91 -10.24
CA ILE A 3 -13.00 -9.68 -9.22
C ILE A 3 -14.04 -10.46 -8.43
N ARG A 4 -13.89 -11.78 -8.35
CA ARG A 4 -14.72 -12.62 -7.49
C ARG A 4 -14.55 -12.15 -6.04
N LYS A 5 -15.68 -11.90 -5.42
CA LYS A 5 -15.89 -11.57 -4.03
C LYS A 5 -15.13 -12.55 -3.12
N ASN A 6 -14.33 -12.05 -2.21
CA ASN A 6 -14.12 -12.78 -0.97
C ASN A 6 -15.47 -12.73 -0.25
N GLU A 7 -16.18 -13.85 -0.17
CA GLU A 7 -17.59 -13.92 0.26
C GLU A 7 -17.83 -13.43 1.69
N SER A 8 -16.75 -13.23 2.46
CA SER A 8 -16.78 -12.73 3.83
C SER A 8 -16.70 -11.20 3.96
N ASP A 9 -16.28 -10.45 2.93
CA ASP A 9 -16.21 -8.99 2.99
C ASP A 9 -17.37 -8.31 2.25
N HIS A 10 -18.41 -7.94 2.99
CA HIS A 10 -19.58 -7.19 2.49
C HIS A 10 -19.23 -5.82 1.87
N ARG A 11 -17.97 -5.37 1.99
CA ARG A 11 -17.43 -4.10 1.46
C ARG A 11 -16.66 -4.27 0.16
N SER A 12 -16.54 -5.48 -0.39
CA SER A 12 -15.88 -5.73 -1.67
C SER A 12 -16.52 -4.93 -2.81
N PRO A 13 -15.76 -4.29 -3.71
CA PRO A 13 -16.33 -3.57 -4.84
C PRO A 13 -16.98 -4.56 -5.80
N TYR A 14 -18.15 -4.19 -6.32
CA TYR A 14 -18.88 -5.01 -7.31
C TYR A 14 -18.12 -5.15 -8.64
N ALA A 15 -17.31 -4.15 -8.99
CA ALA A 15 -16.52 -4.15 -10.20
C ALA A 15 -15.26 -3.27 -10.02
N LEU A 16 -14.18 -3.66 -10.67
CA LEU A 16 -12.97 -2.85 -10.81
C LEU A 16 -12.69 -2.62 -12.28
N TYR A 17 -12.26 -1.40 -12.60
CA TYR A 17 -11.72 -1.07 -13.91
C TYR A 17 -10.23 -1.39 -13.90
N VAL A 18 -9.76 -2.01 -14.98
CA VAL A 18 -8.36 -2.41 -15.11
C VAL A 18 -7.86 -1.95 -16.47
N LEU A 19 -6.76 -1.22 -16.47
CA LEU A 19 -6.00 -0.90 -17.66
C LEU A 19 -4.79 -1.84 -17.70
N GLY A 20 -4.90 -2.92 -18.48
CA GLY A 20 -3.99 -4.05 -18.55
C GLY A 20 -4.55 -5.32 -17.89
N SER A 21 -3.77 -6.01 -17.06
CA SER A 21 -4.16 -7.25 -16.34
C SER A 21 -4.28 -7.03 -14.82
N LEU A 22 -4.93 -7.94 -14.14
CA LEU A 22 -4.87 -8.04 -12.67
C LEU A 22 -3.57 -8.72 -12.23
N PRO A 23 -3.18 -8.58 -10.94
CA PRO A 23 -2.16 -9.43 -10.35
C PRO A 23 -2.50 -10.92 -10.57
N ASP A 24 -1.46 -11.72 -10.81
CA ASP A 24 -1.59 -13.16 -10.92
C ASP A 24 -1.73 -13.76 -9.52
N GLU A 25 -2.81 -14.48 -9.27
CA GLU A 25 -3.12 -15.10 -7.97
C GLU A 25 -2.12 -16.21 -7.57
N ASN A 26 -1.37 -16.74 -8.53
CA ASN A 26 -0.34 -17.76 -8.28
C ASN A 26 1.04 -17.16 -7.96
N VAL A 27 1.17 -15.85 -8.04
CA VAL A 27 2.42 -15.12 -7.77
C VAL A 27 2.27 -14.32 -6.50
N LYS A 28 3.22 -14.47 -5.57
CA LYS A 28 3.22 -13.73 -4.30
C LYS A 28 3.10 -12.23 -4.54
N SER A 29 2.36 -11.57 -3.66
CA SER A 29 2.11 -10.15 -3.76
C SER A 29 2.28 -9.44 -2.41
N ALA A 30 2.84 -8.23 -2.45
CA ALA A 30 3.05 -7.40 -1.28
C ALA A 30 2.61 -5.97 -1.55
N ALA A 31 2.01 -5.31 -0.58
CA ALA A 31 1.79 -3.87 -0.68
C ALA A 31 2.90 -3.10 0.04
N ILE A 32 3.38 -2.01 -0.58
CA ILE A 32 4.25 -1.03 0.07
C ILE A 32 3.45 0.27 0.20
N VAL A 33 3.26 0.73 1.44
CA VAL A 33 2.50 1.94 1.74
C VAL A 33 3.21 2.80 2.79
N GLY A 34 2.95 4.11 2.79
CA GLY A 34 3.55 4.97 3.80
C GLY A 34 3.30 6.46 3.59
N ALA A 35 4.19 7.27 4.16
CA ALA A 35 4.07 8.72 4.15
C ALA A 35 4.21 9.29 2.73
N ARG A 36 3.30 10.24 2.40
CA ARG A 36 3.40 11.03 1.15
C ARG A 36 4.56 12.01 1.16
N ASN A 37 4.85 12.56 2.35
CA ASN A 37 5.99 13.43 2.61
C ASN A 37 6.96 12.64 3.49
N CYS A 38 7.62 11.65 2.90
CA CYS A 38 8.59 10.80 3.56
C CYS A 38 9.96 11.51 3.71
N THR A 39 10.80 10.96 4.58
CA THR A 39 12.21 11.36 4.65
C THR A 39 13.00 10.73 3.50
N SER A 40 14.23 11.22 3.28
CA SER A 40 15.16 10.58 2.34
C SER A 40 15.46 9.12 2.73
N TYR A 41 15.46 8.80 4.04
CA TYR A 41 15.60 7.44 4.54
C TYR A 41 14.41 6.57 4.11
N GLY A 42 13.19 7.03 4.36
CA GLY A 42 11.97 6.31 3.98
C GLY A 42 11.89 6.06 2.47
N GLU A 43 12.22 7.08 1.67
CA GLU A 43 12.25 6.96 0.21
C GLU A 43 13.27 5.91 -0.26
N GLN A 44 14.51 5.95 0.29
CA GLN A 44 15.55 4.97 -0.04
C GLN A 44 15.13 3.55 0.36
N MET A 45 14.53 3.38 1.54
CA MET A 45 14.04 2.08 2.00
C MET A 45 12.91 1.56 1.10
N ALA A 46 11.96 2.40 0.74
CA ALA A 46 10.88 2.02 -0.18
C ALA A 46 11.42 1.57 -1.55
N LEU A 47 12.37 2.31 -2.11
CA LEU A 47 13.06 1.93 -3.34
C LEU A 47 13.78 0.58 -3.20
N GLN A 48 14.51 0.38 -2.09
CA GLN A 48 15.29 -0.83 -1.86
C GLN A 48 14.40 -2.05 -1.66
N TYR A 49 13.38 -1.96 -0.80
CA TYR A 49 12.43 -3.06 -0.59
C TYR A 49 11.65 -3.38 -1.85
N GLY A 50 11.17 -2.35 -2.57
CA GLY A 50 10.52 -2.54 -3.86
C GLY A 50 11.41 -3.28 -4.85
N LYS A 51 12.71 -2.89 -4.95
CA LYS A 51 13.69 -3.55 -5.82
C LYS A 51 13.93 -5.01 -5.43
N CYS A 52 14.12 -5.28 -4.14
CA CYS A 52 14.31 -6.64 -3.64
C CYS A 52 13.09 -7.53 -3.92
N LEU A 53 11.88 -7.01 -3.70
CA LEU A 53 10.63 -7.73 -4.00
C LEU A 53 10.49 -8.00 -5.49
N GLY A 54 10.72 -6.98 -6.34
CA GLY A 54 10.69 -7.16 -7.79
C GLY A 54 11.67 -8.21 -8.28
N HIS A 55 12.91 -8.17 -7.77
CA HIS A 55 13.94 -9.15 -8.09
C HIS A 55 13.58 -10.57 -7.62
N ALA A 56 12.86 -10.69 -6.51
CA ALA A 56 12.35 -11.96 -5.99
C ALA A 56 11.08 -12.45 -6.71
N GLY A 57 10.61 -11.75 -7.73
CA GLY A 57 9.40 -12.10 -8.48
C GLY A 57 8.10 -11.80 -7.71
N VAL A 58 8.14 -11.03 -6.63
CA VAL A 58 6.96 -10.62 -5.87
C VAL A 58 6.30 -9.43 -6.56
N GLN A 59 5.00 -9.50 -6.77
CA GLN A 59 4.20 -8.41 -7.33
C GLN A 59 4.02 -7.30 -6.28
N VAL A 60 4.43 -6.06 -6.60
CA VAL A 60 4.30 -4.94 -5.69
C VAL A 60 3.01 -4.18 -5.98
N ILE A 61 2.14 -4.06 -4.99
CA ILE A 61 0.86 -3.36 -5.08
C ILE A 61 0.94 -2.07 -4.26
N SER A 62 0.56 -0.94 -4.83
CA SER A 62 0.52 0.31 -4.08
C SER A 62 -0.44 1.32 -4.70
N GLY A 63 -0.49 2.52 -4.11
CA GLY A 63 -1.44 3.55 -4.49
C GLY A 63 -0.92 4.59 -5.48
N MET A 64 0.33 4.47 -5.93
CA MET A 64 1.00 5.45 -6.78
C MET A 64 0.99 6.88 -6.19
N ALA A 65 0.84 7.01 -4.87
CA ALA A 65 0.92 8.29 -4.20
C ALA A 65 2.36 8.84 -4.20
N ARG A 66 2.52 10.12 -3.83
CA ARG A 66 3.86 10.69 -3.55
C ARG A 66 4.56 9.88 -2.46
N GLY A 67 5.87 10.00 -2.37
CA GLY A 67 6.68 9.40 -1.32
C GLY A 67 6.74 7.87 -1.42
N ILE A 68 6.44 7.19 -0.34
CA ILE A 68 6.67 5.75 -0.17
C ILE A 68 6.02 4.90 -1.24
N ASP A 69 4.76 5.15 -1.58
CA ASP A 69 4.03 4.38 -2.60
C ASP A 69 4.76 4.40 -3.95
N GLY A 70 5.03 5.62 -4.44
CA GLY A 70 5.70 5.81 -5.72
C GLY A 70 7.13 5.28 -5.73
N ALA A 71 7.88 5.47 -4.62
CA ALA A 71 9.23 4.96 -4.48
C ALA A 71 9.26 3.41 -4.47
N GLY A 72 8.36 2.78 -3.72
CA GLY A 72 8.24 1.31 -3.68
C GLY A 72 7.95 0.71 -5.06
N GLN A 73 7.01 1.31 -5.80
CA GLN A 73 6.68 0.88 -7.17
C GLN A 73 7.84 1.13 -8.15
N ARG A 74 8.52 2.27 -8.04
CA ARG A 74 9.74 2.55 -8.82
C ARG A 74 10.83 1.52 -8.51
N GLY A 75 10.99 1.18 -7.24
CA GLY A 75 11.89 0.11 -6.80
C GLY A 75 11.58 -1.22 -7.48
N ALA A 76 10.32 -1.66 -7.47
CA ALA A 76 9.90 -2.91 -8.11
C ALA A 76 10.26 -2.95 -9.60
N LEU A 77 10.01 -1.87 -10.34
CA LEU A 77 10.41 -1.76 -11.75
C LEU A 77 11.93 -1.76 -11.94
N ASN A 78 12.69 -1.22 -10.98
CA ASN A 78 14.17 -1.25 -11.02
C ASN A 78 14.73 -2.65 -10.67
N GLY A 79 13.92 -3.51 -10.06
CA GLY A 79 14.23 -4.93 -9.82
C GLY A 79 13.68 -5.85 -10.91
N ASP A 80 13.29 -5.30 -12.07
CA ASP A 80 12.67 -6.02 -13.20
C ASP A 80 11.39 -6.79 -12.82
N GLY A 81 10.78 -6.40 -11.71
CA GLY A 81 9.50 -6.94 -11.23
C GLY A 81 8.29 -6.21 -11.81
N THR A 82 7.13 -6.76 -11.50
CA THR A 82 5.83 -6.16 -11.85
C THR A 82 5.25 -5.38 -10.67
N THR A 83 4.55 -4.29 -10.98
CA THR A 83 3.85 -3.50 -9.96
C THR A 83 2.49 -3.04 -10.45
N PHE A 84 1.54 -2.93 -9.51
CA PHE A 84 0.15 -2.58 -9.78
C PHE A 84 -0.21 -1.33 -9.01
N ALA A 85 -0.68 -0.32 -9.74
CA ALA A 85 -1.13 0.93 -9.14
C ALA A 85 -2.65 0.89 -8.95
N VAL A 86 -3.09 0.83 -7.71
CA VAL A 86 -4.51 1.00 -7.40
C VAL A 86 -4.79 2.49 -7.26
N LEU A 87 -5.69 3.04 -8.07
CA LEU A 87 -5.92 4.48 -8.16
C LEU A 87 -7.21 4.90 -7.44
N GLY A 88 -7.18 6.07 -6.80
CA GLY A 88 -8.37 6.71 -6.22
C GLY A 88 -9.11 7.64 -7.19
N CYS A 89 -8.76 7.57 -8.47
CA CYS A 89 -9.36 8.30 -9.60
C CYS A 89 -9.63 7.32 -10.75
N GLY A 90 -9.97 7.83 -11.93
CA GLY A 90 -10.09 7.01 -13.14
C GLY A 90 -8.78 6.31 -13.46
N VAL A 91 -8.85 5.07 -13.97
CA VAL A 91 -7.66 4.30 -14.34
C VAL A 91 -6.85 4.96 -15.47
N ASP A 92 -7.50 5.82 -16.22
CA ASP A 92 -6.97 6.65 -17.31
C ASP A 92 -6.51 8.05 -16.85
N VAL A 93 -6.54 8.32 -15.54
CA VAL A 93 -6.14 9.60 -14.94
C VAL A 93 -4.87 9.41 -14.11
N CYS A 94 -3.77 10.01 -14.53
CA CYS A 94 -2.55 10.03 -13.71
C CYS A 94 -2.67 11.01 -12.54
N TYR A 95 -2.67 10.49 -11.33
CA TYR A 95 -2.63 11.28 -10.11
C TYR A 95 -1.73 10.61 -9.05
N PRO A 96 -0.78 11.34 -8.44
CA PRO A 96 -0.43 12.74 -8.72
C PRO A 96 0.29 12.91 -10.08
N ARG A 97 0.22 14.10 -10.67
CA ARG A 97 0.80 14.36 -12.01
C ARG A 97 2.31 14.21 -12.05
N GLU A 98 2.99 14.43 -10.93
CA GLU A 98 4.44 14.24 -10.80
C GLU A 98 4.87 12.80 -11.09
N ASN A 99 3.98 11.85 -10.85
CA ASN A 99 4.23 10.41 -11.07
C ASN A 99 3.92 9.95 -12.49
N ILE A 100 3.77 10.87 -13.48
CA ILE A 100 3.45 10.51 -14.87
C ILE A 100 4.49 9.54 -15.46
N GLY A 101 5.78 9.72 -15.16
CA GLY A 101 6.84 8.81 -15.59
C GLY A 101 6.64 7.40 -15.02
N LEU A 102 6.30 7.29 -13.73
CA LEU A 102 5.98 6.01 -13.10
C LEU A 102 4.73 5.37 -13.71
N TYR A 103 3.67 6.16 -13.91
CA TYR A 103 2.43 5.72 -14.55
C TYR A 103 2.69 5.08 -15.92
N MET A 104 3.47 5.74 -16.78
CA MET A 104 3.81 5.23 -18.10
C MET A 104 4.70 3.98 -18.05
N ASP A 105 5.65 3.95 -17.11
CA ASP A 105 6.59 2.82 -16.98
C ASP A 105 5.91 1.57 -16.42
N ILE A 106 4.94 1.71 -15.52
CA ILE A 106 4.11 0.61 -15.04
C ILE A 106 3.43 -0.09 -16.23
N GLN A 107 2.80 0.67 -17.12
CA GLN A 107 2.14 0.12 -18.30
C GLN A 107 3.11 -0.60 -19.25
N LYS A 108 4.31 -0.04 -19.47
CA LYS A 108 5.31 -0.60 -20.40
C LYS A 108 5.92 -1.92 -19.89
N LYS A 109 6.09 -2.07 -18.58
CA LYS A 109 6.75 -3.24 -17.96
C LYS A 109 5.77 -4.33 -17.48
N GLY A 110 4.55 -4.34 -17.99
CA GLY A 110 3.56 -5.38 -17.69
C GLY A 110 2.83 -5.24 -16.36
N GLY A 111 3.08 -4.15 -15.63
CA GLY A 111 2.24 -3.73 -14.52
C GLY A 111 0.98 -3.02 -15.03
N ASN A 112 0.04 -2.71 -14.13
CA ASN A 112 -1.24 -2.16 -14.56
C ASN A 112 -1.86 -1.22 -13.55
N HIS A 113 -2.86 -0.47 -14.02
CA HIS A 113 -3.65 0.43 -13.20
C HIS A 113 -5.01 -0.19 -12.90
N ILE A 114 -5.37 -0.16 -11.62
CA ILE A 114 -6.63 -0.69 -11.10
C ILE A 114 -7.37 0.47 -10.44
N GLY A 115 -8.65 0.60 -10.69
CA GLY A 115 -9.46 1.65 -10.09
C GLY A 115 -10.94 1.29 -10.04
N ILE A 116 -11.70 2.12 -9.33
CA ILE A 116 -13.14 1.94 -9.16
C ILE A 116 -13.97 2.58 -10.27
N SER A 117 -13.32 3.28 -11.21
CA SER A 117 -14.00 3.98 -12.31
C SER A 117 -13.04 4.33 -13.45
N THR A 118 -13.60 4.90 -14.52
CA THR A 118 -12.89 5.60 -15.60
C THR A 118 -13.22 7.10 -15.54
N ARG A 119 -12.31 7.97 -15.97
CA ARG A 119 -12.49 9.43 -16.13
C ARG A 119 -12.94 10.19 -14.86
N ASN A 120 -12.89 9.59 -13.69
CA ASN A 120 -13.23 10.26 -12.45
C ASN A 120 -12.05 11.09 -11.93
N GLU A 121 -12.34 12.30 -11.49
CA GLU A 121 -11.37 13.15 -10.81
C GLU A 121 -10.88 12.55 -9.48
N PRO A 122 -9.66 12.88 -9.04
CA PRO A 122 -9.11 12.42 -7.78
C PRO A 122 -9.78 13.16 -6.60
N LEU A 123 -10.89 12.62 -6.10
CA LEU A 123 -11.60 13.16 -4.95
C LEU A 123 -11.03 12.59 -3.63
N ALA A 124 -10.89 13.43 -2.62
CA ALA A 124 -10.28 13.05 -1.33
C ALA A 124 -10.96 11.82 -0.69
N ARG A 125 -12.29 11.72 -0.77
CA ARG A 125 -13.08 10.59 -0.26
C ARG A 125 -12.78 9.23 -0.90
N ASN A 126 -12.23 9.23 -2.11
CA ASN A 126 -11.95 7.99 -2.85
C ASN A 126 -10.69 7.27 -2.34
N PHE A 127 -9.74 8.02 -1.77
CA PHE A 127 -8.45 7.44 -1.35
C PHE A 127 -8.58 6.44 -0.19
N PRO A 128 -9.31 6.72 0.90
CA PRO A 128 -9.56 5.72 1.94
C PRO A 128 -10.32 4.51 1.41
N MET A 129 -11.33 4.72 0.56
CA MET A 129 -12.10 3.61 -0.03
C MET A 129 -11.25 2.72 -0.94
N ARG A 130 -10.28 3.31 -1.66
CA ARG A 130 -9.34 2.60 -2.51
C ARG A 130 -8.35 1.76 -1.70
N ASN A 131 -7.94 2.21 -0.52
CA ASN A 131 -6.90 1.55 0.29
C ASN A 131 -7.26 0.09 0.64
N ARG A 132 -8.54 -0.22 0.86
CA ARG A 132 -9.02 -1.60 1.07
C ARG A 132 -8.78 -2.51 -0.14
N ILE A 133 -8.67 -1.94 -1.35
CA ILE A 133 -8.36 -2.71 -2.56
C ILE A 133 -6.86 -3.01 -2.59
N ILE A 134 -6.02 -2.07 -2.15
CA ILE A 134 -4.57 -2.31 -2.02
C ILE A 134 -4.35 -3.49 -1.08
N SER A 135 -4.91 -3.43 0.13
CA SER A 135 -4.79 -4.53 1.09
C SER A 135 -5.43 -5.82 0.56
N GLY A 136 -6.58 -5.72 -0.12
CA GLY A 136 -7.29 -6.88 -0.68
C GLY A 136 -6.49 -7.65 -1.73
N LEU A 137 -5.71 -6.98 -2.55
CA LEU A 137 -4.91 -7.56 -3.63
C LEU A 137 -3.53 -8.07 -3.17
N ALA A 138 -3.02 -7.61 -2.03
CA ALA A 138 -1.73 -8.04 -1.48
C ALA A 138 -1.91 -9.20 -0.50
N GLU A 139 -0.93 -10.08 -0.39
CA GLU A 139 -0.88 -11.12 0.65
C GLU A 139 -0.46 -10.52 2.00
N TRP A 140 0.44 -9.56 1.99
CA TRP A 140 0.92 -8.85 3.17
C TRP A 140 1.27 -7.39 2.87
N ILE A 141 1.39 -6.59 3.89
CA ILE A 141 1.62 -5.15 3.79
C ILE A 141 2.94 -4.77 4.45
N LEU A 142 3.72 -3.92 3.81
CA LEU A 142 4.88 -3.25 4.40
C LEU A 142 4.58 -1.76 4.55
N VAL A 143 4.56 -1.29 5.78
CA VAL A 143 4.41 0.12 6.13
C VAL A 143 5.79 0.74 6.32
N ILE A 144 6.09 1.79 5.55
CA ILE A 144 7.34 2.55 5.66
C ILE A 144 6.99 4.00 5.96
N GLU A 145 7.40 4.49 7.13
CA GLU A 145 7.09 5.83 7.63
C GLU A 145 5.60 6.17 7.63
N ALA A 146 5.01 6.16 8.80
CA ALA A 146 3.63 6.55 9.04
C ALA A 146 3.51 7.39 10.32
N LYS A 147 2.76 8.50 10.25
CA LYS A 147 2.30 9.21 11.45
C LYS A 147 1.15 8.44 12.09
N GLU A 148 0.90 8.64 13.39
CA GLU A 148 -0.20 8.01 14.14
C GLU A 148 -1.58 8.05 13.46
N LYS A 149 -1.88 9.12 12.73
CA LYS A 149 -3.16 9.29 12.03
C LYS A 149 -2.96 9.45 10.53
N SER A 150 -2.21 8.53 9.91
CA SER A 150 -1.94 8.61 8.48
C SER A 150 -2.89 7.72 7.67
N GLY A 151 -3.12 8.13 6.41
CA GLY A 151 -3.91 7.33 5.48
C GLY A 151 -3.31 5.96 5.15
N SER A 152 -2.00 5.77 5.34
CA SER A 152 -1.32 4.48 5.18
C SER A 152 -1.70 3.48 6.28
N LEU A 153 -1.96 3.94 7.51
CA LEU A 153 -2.44 3.09 8.59
C LEU A 153 -3.86 2.56 8.32
N ILE A 154 -4.70 3.33 7.62
CA ILE A 154 -6.01 2.83 7.16
C ILE A 154 -5.84 1.60 6.26
N THR A 155 -4.76 1.54 5.46
CA THR A 155 -4.47 0.35 4.65
C THR A 155 -4.02 -0.83 5.51
N ALA A 156 -3.23 -0.55 6.56
CA ALA A 156 -2.81 -1.56 7.54
C ALA A 156 -4.02 -2.11 8.31
N ASP A 157 -4.92 -1.24 8.79
CA ASP A 157 -6.15 -1.65 9.48
C ASP A 157 -7.02 -2.56 8.59
N PHE A 158 -7.22 -2.18 7.32
CA PHE A 158 -7.93 -3.04 6.38
C PHE A 158 -7.24 -4.38 6.16
N ALA A 159 -5.92 -4.43 6.15
CA ALA A 159 -5.18 -5.69 6.02
C ALA A 159 -5.39 -6.60 7.24
N LEU A 160 -5.32 -6.05 8.45
CA LEU A 160 -5.59 -6.78 9.68
C LEU A 160 -7.03 -7.29 9.73
N ASP A 161 -8.02 -6.45 9.37
CA ASP A 161 -9.43 -6.84 9.24
C ASP A 161 -9.63 -8.00 8.21
N GLN A 162 -8.75 -8.07 7.21
CA GLN A 162 -8.74 -9.11 6.18
C GLN A 162 -7.90 -10.34 6.56
N GLY A 163 -7.34 -10.38 7.79
CA GLY A 163 -6.52 -11.49 8.29
C GLY A 163 -5.15 -11.59 7.64
N LYS A 164 -4.58 -10.47 7.19
CA LYS A 164 -3.28 -10.41 6.51
C LYS A 164 -2.19 -9.88 7.44
N ASP A 165 -0.96 -10.30 7.20
CA ASP A 165 0.19 -9.82 7.94
C ASP A 165 0.53 -8.37 7.59
N VAL A 166 0.87 -7.59 8.59
CA VAL A 166 1.35 -6.23 8.45
C VAL A 166 2.73 -6.12 9.08
N TYR A 167 3.68 -5.70 8.28
CA TYR A 167 5.06 -5.43 8.71
C TYR A 167 5.29 -3.93 8.69
N ALA A 168 6.00 -3.42 9.69
CA ALA A 168 6.37 -2.03 9.76
C ALA A 168 7.90 -1.88 9.79
N LEU A 169 8.42 -0.94 8.99
CA LEU A 169 9.84 -0.64 9.03
C LEU A 169 10.16 0.15 10.30
N PRO A 170 11.07 -0.33 11.17
CA PRO A 170 11.52 0.42 12.32
C PRO A 170 12.18 1.73 11.91
N GLY A 171 11.89 2.79 12.64
CA GLY A 171 12.52 4.09 12.46
C GLY A 171 12.88 4.74 13.81
N PRO A 172 13.55 5.91 13.80
CA PRO A 172 13.92 6.58 15.01
C PRO A 172 12.71 6.88 15.90
N VAL A 173 12.77 6.51 17.18
CA VAL A 173 11.67 6.71 18.15
C VAL A 173 11.28 8.18 18.33
N THR A 174 12.18 9.11 17.99
CA THR A 174 11.93 10.55 18.03
C THR A 174 11.26 11.10 16.77
N SER A 175 11.12 10.27 15.72
CA SER A 175 10.51 10.69 14.47
C SER A 175 9.00 10.53 14.50
N ALA A 176 8.28 11.61 14.24
CA ALA A 176 6.82 11.56 14.10
C ALA A 176 6.35 10.62 12.97
N LEU A 177 7.21 10.33 11.98
CA LEU A 177 6.93 9.41 10.88
C LEU A 177 7.18 7.95 11.24
N SER A 178 7.75 7.67 12.43
CA SER A 178 7.94 6.31 12.92
C SER A 178 6.86 5.90 13.94
N GLN A 179 6.14 6.86 14.51
CA GLN A 179 5.15 6.59 15.56
C GLN A 179 4.07 5.61 15.11
N GLY A 180 3.46 5.84 13.95
CA GLY A 180 2.47 4.91 13.41
C GLY A 180 3.04 3.53 13.05
N CYS A 181 4.32 3.45 12.69
CA CYS A 181 4.99 2.16 12.45
C CYS A 181 5.18 1.36 13.75
N HIS A 182 5.47 2.03 14.87
CA HIS A 182 5.64 1.36 16.17
C HIS A 182 4.31 0.80 16.69
N GLU A 183 3.19 1.45 16.39
CA GLU A 183 1.85 0.98 16.79
C GLU A 183 1.37 -0.23 15.97
N THR A 184 1.85 -0.38 14.74
CA THR A 184 1.46 -1.48 13.84
C THR A 184 2.32 -2.74 14.02
N ASP A 185 3.41 -2.68 14.80
CA ASP A 185 4.27 -3.84 15.10
C ASP A 185 3.79 -4.54 16.38
N PRO A 186 3.00 -5.63 16.30
CA PRO A 186 2.54 -6.35 17.49
C PRO A 186 3.66 -7.03 18.27
N ALA A 187 4.86 -7.20 17.69
CA ALA A 187 6.02 -7.75 18.37
C ALA A 187 6.79 -6.69 19.18
N GLY A 188 6.59 -5.40 18.89
CA GLY A 188 7.19 -4.27 19.61
C GLY A 188 6.32 -3.71 20.73
N SER A 189 5.03 -3.96 20.76
CA SER A 189 4.13 -3.57 21.84
C SER A 189 4.24 -4.57 23.01
N GLY A 190 5.31 -4.44 23.78
CA GLY A 190 5.39 -5.10 25.08
C GLY A 190 4.14 -4.75 25.90
N ASN A 191 3.42 -5.79 26.30
CA ASN A 191 2.26 -5.75 27.17
C ASN A 191 2.49 -4.81 28.36
N THR A 192 2.03 -3.58 28.30
CA THR A 192 1.81 -2.78 29.50
C THR A 192 0.44 -3.14 30.02
N ASP A 193 0.36 -4.24 30.77
CA ASP A 193 -0.76 -4.55 31.65
C ASP A 193 -0.95 -3.39 32.64
N HIS A 194 -1.83 -2.48 32.30
CA HIS A 194 -2.41 -1.54 33.23
C HIS A 194 -3.55 -2.22 34.02
N THR A 195 -3.22 -3.25 34.78
CA THR A 195 -4.06 -3.67 35.91
C THR A 195 -3.65 -2.89 37.17
N GLY A 196 -3.95 -1.60 37.17
CA GLY A 196 -3.98 -0.80 38.39
C GLY A 196 -5.25 -1.10 39.18
N ARG A 197 -5.25 -2.23 39.86
CA ARG A 197 -6.21 -2.49 40.95
C ARG A 197 -5.67 -1.87 42.22
N THR A 198 -6.19 -0.73 42.60
CA THR A 198 -6.08 -0.19 43.95
C THR A 198 -7.25 -0.72 44.75
N ASP A 199 -7.01 -1.82 45.47
CA ASP A 199 -7.79 -2.20 46.66
C ASP A 199 -7.05 -1.67 47.89
N GLY A 200 -7.73 -0.85 48.71
CA GLY A 200 -7.25 -0.33 49.95
C GLY A 200 -8.09 0.84 50.45
#